data_4db4a188a69ab253e8399a07d5e93571
#
_entry.id   4db4a188a69ab253e8399a07d5e93571
#
_cell.length_a   1.000
_cell.length_b   1.000
_cell.length_c   1.000
_cell.angle_alpha   90.00
_cell.angle_beta   90.00
_cell.angle_gamma   90.00
#
_symmetry.space_group_name_H-M   'P 1'
#
loop_
_entity.id
_entity.type
_entity.pdbx_description
1 polymer ?
#
loop_
_entity_poly.entity_id
_entity_poly.type
_entity_poly.pdbx_seq_one_letter_code
_entity_poly.pdbx_strand_id
1 'polypeptide(L)'
;VCSSDLRTFIDDDYEGTVEEAYDKLNARKTELDGKLRELEDTFLNRLEERKSQILAAAKRIGESAEYFDVRRLAAFTRAKDTVFFILCGWMTQADAEKFEKEIEGDADIFCMIEDGKGTSLENRFRKPPTKLKNPGIFKPFEMFIRMYGLPDYQEFDPTIFVAVTYSIIFGAMFGDVGQGLCLFAGGMLLYKFKKLNLAAIVGSCGIFSTLFGFCFGSVFGFEDVIEPLWLRPTEAM
;
A
#
# COMPACT_ATOMS: atom_id res chain seq x y z
N VAL A 1 28.21 -30.29 28.76
CA VAL A 1 28.28 -29.57 30.02
C VAL A 1 27.17 -28.54 30.04
N CYS A 2 26.05 -28.93 30.58
CA CYS A 2 24.96 -28.04 30.95
C CYS A 2 25.22 -27.56 32.35
N SER A 3 25.08 -26.31 32.56
CA SER A 3 24.68 -25.77 33.86
C SER A 3 23.89 -24.51 33.60
N SER A 4 22.67 -24.62 33.44
CA SER A 4 21.51 -24.19 34.20
C SER A 4 21.83 -23.22 35.32
N ASP A 5 21.96 -21.96 34.97
CA ASP A 5 21.67 -20.85 35.88
C ASP A 5 20.21 -20.46 35.73
N LEU A 6 19.32 -21.41 35.87
CA LEU A 6 17.92 -21.15 36.24
C LEU A 6 17.89 -20.88 37.73
N ARG A 7 18.26 -19.67 38.14
CA ARG A 7 17.81 -19.14 39.41
C ARG A 7 16.29 -18.96 39.34
N THR A 8 15.57 -19.98 39.71
CA THR A 8 14.18 -19.83 40.09
C THR A 8 14.16 -18.96 41.33
N PHE A 9 13.76 -17.71 41.18
CA PHE A 9 13.35 -16.88 42.31
C PHE A 9 12.07 -17.50 42.88
N ILE A 10 12.27 -18.43 43.82
CA ILE A 10 11.20 -18.86 44.71
C ILE A 10 11.16 -17.78 45.75
N ASP A 11 10.07 -17.03 45.79
CA ASP A 11 9.81 -16.02 46.78
C ASP A 11 9.79 -16.74 48.15
N ASP A 12 10.51 -16.20 49.17
CA ASP A 12 10.61 -16.79 50.51
C ASP A 12 9.27 -16.83 51.27
N ASP A 13 8.21 -16.32 50.67
CA ASP A 13 6.84 -16.26 51.21
C ASP A 13 6.06 -17.61 51.17
N TYR A 14 6.64 -18.68 50.60
CA TYR A 14 5.97 -19.96 50.52
C TYR A 14 6.49 -20.95 51.59
N GLU A 15 5.75 -21.04 52.70
CA GLU A 15 5.93 -22.07 53.72
C GLU A 15 5.12 -23.33 53.33
N GLY A 16 5.76 -24.50 53.31
CA GLY A 16 5.11 -25.78 53.10
C GLY A 16 5.86 -26.71 52.11
N THR A 17 5.20 -27.74 51.66
CA THR A 17 5.75 -28.67 50.65
C THR A 17 5.74 -28.04 49.26
N VAL A 18 6.61 -28.49 48.38
CA VAL A 18 6.69 -28.03 46.99
C VAL A 18 5.37 -28.16 46.25
N GLU A 19 4.61 -29.24 46.53
CA GLU A 19 3.30 -29.47 45.94
C GLU A 19 2.25 -28.46 46.41
N GLU A 20 2.25 -28.11 47.70
CA GLU A 20 1.34 -27.10 48.26
C GLU A 20 1.66 -25.68 47.72
N ALA A 21 2.93 -25.37 47.52
CA ALA A 21 3.34 -24.10 46.92
C ALA A 21 2.91 -24.05 45.45
N TYR A 22 3.04 -25.16 44.71
CA TYR A 22 2.60 -25.25 43.32
C TYR A 22 1.08 -25.08 43.15
N ASP A 23 0.29 -25.72 44.03
CA ASP A 23 -1.17 -25.57 44.04
C ASP A 23 -1.60 -24.15 44.35
N LYS A 24 -0.98 -23.50 45.33
CA LYS A 24 -1.24 -22.08 45.68
C LYS A 24 -0.89 -21.15 44.52
N LEU A 25 0.23 -21.39 43.84
CA LEU A 25 0.64 -20.61 42.67
C LEU A 25 -0.32 -20.80 41.48
N ASN A 26 -0.74 -22.02 41.21
CA ASN A 26 -1.74 -22.31 40.17
C ASN A 26 -3.09 -21.68 40.47
N ALA A 27 -3.56 -21.76 41.70
CA ALA A 27 -4.78 -21.08 42.14
C ALA A 27 -4.68 -19.56 41.94
N ARG A 28 -3.55 -18.98 42.34
CA ARG A 28 -3.30 -17.53 42.17
C ARG A 28 -3.21 -17.12 40.71
N LYS A 29 -2.55 -17.95 39.88
CA LYS A 29 -2.48 -17.74 38.42
C LYS A 29 -3.88 -17.74 37.83
N THR A 30 -4.71 -18.73 38.16
CA THR A 30 -6.09 -18.86 37.63
C THR A 30 -6.95 -17.66 38.07
N GLU A 31 -6.78 -17.17 39.30
CA GLU A 31 -7.47 -15.96 39.78
C GLU A 31 -7.03 -14.72 38.99
N LEU A 32 -5.72 -14.56 38.75
CA LEU A 32 -5.18 -13.44 38.01
C LEU A 32 -5.59 -13.49 36.53
N ASP A 33 -5.56 -14.66 35.90
CA ASP A 33 -6.03 -14.84 34.52
C ASP A 33 -7.54 -14.52 34.38
N GLY A 34 -8.34 -14.86 35.40
CA GLY A 34 -9.75 -14.46 35.47
C GLY A 34 -9.93 -12.94 35.54
N LYS A 35 -9.19 -12.26 36.43
CA LYS A 35 -9.21 -10.80 36.54
C LYS A 35 -8.73 -10.10 35.28
N LEU A 36 -7.73 -10.66 34.62
CA LEU A 36 -7.19 -10.11 33.37
C LEU A 36 -8.24 -10.16 32.26
N ARG A 37 -8.93 -11.30 32.10
CA ARG A 37 -10.03 -11.41 31.12
C ARG A 37 -11.18 -10.45 31.41
N GLU A 38 -11.58 -10.31 32.68
CA GLU A 38 -12.64 -9.38 33.06
C GLU A 38 -12.26 -7.92 32.76
N LEU A 39 -10.99 -7.56 32.99
CA LEU A 39 -10.46 -6.24 32.64
C LEU A 39 -10.40 -6.03 31.13
N GLU A 40 -9.96 -7.03 30.37
CA GLU A 40 -9.95 -6.99 28.90
C GLU A 40 -11.35 -6.81 28.32
N ASP A 41 -12.32 -7.58 28.79
CA ASP A 41 -13.71 -7.46 28.34
C ASP A 41 -14.30 -6.09 28.70
N THR A 42 -14.03 -5.60 29.91
CA THR A 42 -14.47 -4.27 30.32
C THR A 42 -13.85 -3.18 29.49
N PHE A 43 -12.56 -3.31 29.13
CA PHE A 43 -11.84 -2.37 28.30
C PHE A 43 -12.38 -2.38 26.87
N LEU A 44 -12.59 -3.57 26.28
CA LEU A 44 -13.15 -3.71 24.95
C LEU A 44 -14.55 -3.12 24.85
N ASN A 45 -15.42 -3.39 25.81
CA ASN A 45 -16.76 -2.83 25.87
C ASN A 45 -16.73 -1.30 25.94
N ARG A 46 -15.87 -0.72 26.75
CA ARG A 46 -15.70 0.77 26.85
C ARG A 46 -15.13 1.36 25.56
N LEU A 47 -14.23 0.64 24.87
CA LEU A 47 -13.73 1.06 23.56
C LEU A 47 -14.84 1.05 22.51
N GLU A 48 -15.69 0.04 22.53
CA GLU A 48 -16.77 -0.08 21.55
C GLU A 48 -17.84 0.97 21.76
N GLU A 49 -18.22 1.26 23.01
CA GLU A 49 -19.12 2.37 23.36
C GLU A 49 -18.61 3.75 22.90
N ARG A 50 -17.29 3.97 22.97
CA ARG A 50 -16.68 5.25 22.61
C ARG A 50 -16.08 5.29 21.20
N LYS A 51 -16.20 4.22 20.44
CA LYS A 51 -15.61 4.08 19.10
C LYS A 51 -15.93 5.25 18.17
N SER A 52 -17.18 5.68 18.14
CA SER A 52 -17.61 6.81 17.31
C SER A 52 -16.95 8.13 17.73
N GLN A 53 -16.80 8.35 19.03
CA GLN A 53 -16.17 9.56 19.57
C GLN A 53 -14.66 9.55 19.30
N ILE A 54 -14.01 8.40 19.48
CA ILE A 54 -12.57 8.21 19.22
C ILE A 54 -12.27 8.42 17.73
N LEU A 55 -13.07 7.83 16.84
CA LEU A 55 -12.92 8.02 15.39
C LEU A 55 -13.15 9.47 14.97
N ALA A 56 -14.17 10.13 15.53
CA ALA A 56 -14.41 11.55 15.25
C ALA A 56 -13.27 12.44 15.75
N ALA A 57 -12.73 12.16 16.94
CA ALA A 57 -11.57 12.87 17.46
C ALA A 57 -10.31 12.63 16.63
N ALA A 58 -10.04 11.38 16.25
CA ALA A 58 -8.92 11.03 15.39
C ALA A 58 -9.01 11.72 14.02
N LYS A 59 -10.21 11.78 13.43
CA LYS A 59 -10.43 12.51 12.18
C LYS A 59 -10.13 14.01 12.33
N ARG A 60 -10.65 14.66 13.39
CA ARG A 60 -10.39 16.09 13.64
C ARG A 60 -8.90 16.38 13.86
N ILE A 61 -8.21 15.50 14.58
CA ILE A 61 -6.76 15.64 14.82
C ILE A 61 -6.01 15.46 13.49
N GLY A 62 -6.39 14.48 12.65
CA GLY A 62 -5.82 14.29 11.32
C GLY A 62 -5.98 15.52 10.43
N GLU A 63 -7.19 16.06 10.32
CA GLU A 63 -7.47 17.29 9.57
C GLU A 63 -6.64 18.48 10.10
N SER A 64 -6.56 18.63 11.42
CA SER A 64 -5.75 19.69 12.03
C SER A 64 -4.25 19.51 11.75
N ALA A 65 -3.74 18.28 11.78
CA ALA A 65 -2.34 17.97 11.47
C ALA A 65 -1.99 18.33 10.01
N GLU A 66 -2.89 18.00 9.06
CA GLU A 66 -2.72 18.38 7.65
C GLU A 66 -2.64 19.90 7.48
N TYR A 67 -3.49 20.69 8.17
CA TYR A 67 -3.40 22.16 8.16
C TYR A 67 -2.08 22.67 8.72
N PHE A 68 -1.56 22.07 9.79
CA PHE A 68 -0.26 22.45 10.35
C PHE A 68 0.90 22.12 9.41
N ASP A 69 0.85 20.98 8.73
CA ASP A 69 1.88 20.60 7.76
C ASP A 69 1.91 21.55 6.56
N VAL A 70 0.76 21.96 6.04
CA VAL A 70 0.67 22.97 4.98
C VAL A 70 1.24 24.31 5.44
N ARG A 71 0.87 24.78 6.65
CA ARG A 71 1.42 26.01 7.22
C ARG A 71 2.92 25.96 7.40
N ARG A 72 3.47 24.82 7.74
CA ARG A 72 4.92 24.62 7.90
C ARG A 72 5.68 24.70 6.58
N LEU A 73 5.02 24.36 5.47
CA LEU A 73 5.59 24.47 4.12
C LEU A 73 5.48 25.89 3.55
N ALA A 74 4.58 26.73 4.06
CA ALA A 74 4.41 28.08 3.61
C ALA A 74 5.58 28.96 4.08
N ALA A 75 6.24 29.64 3.13
CA ALA A 75 7.16 30.70 3.46
C ALA A 75 6.36 31.96 3.87
N PHE A 76 6.86 32.70 4.84
CA PHE A 76 6.25 33.98 5.19
C PHE A 76 7.21 35.14 4.93
N THR A 77 6.68 36.21 4.44
CA THR A 77 7.40 37.48 4.30
C THR A 77 6.62 38.58 5.00
N ARG A 78 7.36 39.53 5.59
CA ARG A 78 6.75 40.67 6.27
C ARG A 78 7.06 41.90 5.43
N ALA A 79 6.05 42.59 4.94
CA ALA A 79 6.17 43.85 4.27
C ALA A 79 5.43 44.91 5.11
N LYS A 80 6.19 45.88 5.69
CA LYS A 80 5.68 46.87 6.66
C LYS A 80 4.95 46.18 7.82
N ASP A 81 3.64 46.34 7.95
CA ASP A 81 2.81 45.77 9.03
C ASP A 81 2.00 44.56 8.60
N THR A 82 2.13 44.08 7.35
CA THR A 82 1.37 42.98 6.82
C THR A 82 2.26 41.75 6.66
N VAL A 83 1.76 40.59 7.08
CA VAL A 83 2.42 39.29 6.91
C VAL A 83 1.77 38.55 5.76
N PHE A 84 2.57 38.19 4.77
CA PHE A 84 2.13 37.38 3.62
C PHE A 84 2.65 35.96 3.77
N PHE A 85 1.79 35.00 3.48
CA PHE A 85 2.14 33.60 3.38
C PHE A 85 2.24 33.22 1.90
N ILE A 86 3.37 32.64 1.51
CA ILE A 86 3.62 32.17 0.16
C ILE A 86 3.59 30.66 0.17
N LEU A 87 2.65 30.07 -0.55
CA LEU A 87 2.54 28.64 -0.75
C LEU A 87 2.82 28.33 -2.22
N CYS A 88 3.85 27.52 -2.48
CA CYS A 88 4.18 27.07 -3.83
C CYS A 88 3.92 25.57 -3.94
N GLY A 89 3.31 25.15 -5.04
CA GLY A 89 3.00 23.74 -5.29
C GLY A 89 2.92 23.42 -6.77
N TRP A 90 2.90 22.14 -7.09
CA TRP A 90 2.70 21.62 -8.43
C TRP A 90 1.33 21.00 -8.57
N MET A 91 0.62 21.35 -9.62
CA MET A 91 -0.68 20.76 -9.94
C MET A 91 -0.83 20.51 -11.43
N THR A 92 -1.81 19.70 -11.82
CA THR A 92 -2.09 19.50 -13.25
C THR A 92 -2.81 20.73 -13.81
N GLN A 93 -2.64 21.01 -15.11
CA GLN A 93 -3.29 22.16 -15.75
C GLN A 93 -4.81 22.19 -15.50
N ALA A 94 -5.48 21.03 -15.60
CA ALA A 94 -6.92 20.94 -15.37
C ALA A 94 -7.33 21.23 -13.92
N ASP A 95 -6.47 20.90 -12.95
CA ASP A 95 -6.69 21.20 -11.54
C ASP A 95 -6.37 22.68 -11.24
N ALA A 96 -5.37 23.27 -11.95
CA ALA A 96 -5.03 24.67 -11.83
C ALA A 96 -6.18 25.59 -12.29
N GLU A 97 -6.78 25.28 -13.44
CA GLU A 97 -7.94 26.05 -13.95
C GLU A 97 -9.16 25.97 -13.01
N LYS A 98 -9.36 24.86 -12.30
CA LYS A 98 -10.43 24.75 -11.31
C LYS A 98 -10.09 25.54 -10.04
N PHE A 99 -8.85 25.43 -9.60
CA PHE A 99 -8.37 26.10 -8.40
C PHE A 99 -8.42 27.63 -8.56
N GLU A 100 -8.04 28.14 -9.73
CA GLU A 100 -8.15 29.56 -10.06
C GLU A 100 -9.59 30.07 -9.93
N LYS A 101 -10.56 29.31 -10.49
CA LYS A 101 -11.99 29.66 -10.40
C LYS A 101 -12.54 29.63 -8.98
N GLU A 102 -12.04 28.71 -8.13
CA GLU A 102 -12.48 28.61 -6.73
C GLU A 102 -11.95 29.79 -5.90
N ILE A 103 -10.78 30.35 -6.27
CA ILE A 103 -10.15 31.45 -5.53
C ILE A 103 -10.55 32.83 -6.08
N GLU A 104 -11.04 32.92 -7.31
CA GLU A 104 -11.35 34.20 -8.00
C GLU A 104 -12.31 35.11 -7.22
N GLY A 105 -13.02 34.58 -6.22
CA GLY A 105 -13.90 35.34 -5.33
C GLY A 105 -13.27 35.85 -4.04
N ASP A 106 -12.03 35.49 -3.74
CA ASP A 106 -11.37 35.84 -2.46
C ASP A 106 -10.33 36.94 -2.66
N ALA A 107 -10.61 38.13 -2.09
CA ALA A 107 -9.77 39.30 -2.21
C ALA A 107 -8.44 39.20 -1.42
N ASP A 108 -8.35 38.24 -0.49
CA ASP A 108 -7.16 38.06 0.37
C ASP A 108 -6.15 37.07 -0.21
N ILE A 109 -6.50 36.41 -1.32
CA ILE A 109 -5.67 35.38 -1.94
C ILE A 109 -5.23 35.85 -3.34
N PHE A 110 -3.90 35.90 -3.54
CA PHE A 110 -3.33 36.13 -4.85
C PHE A 110 -2.76 34.83 -5.40
N CYS A 111 -3.27 34.37 -6.54
CA CYS A 111 -2.79 33.16 -7.21
C CYS A 111 -1.99 33.53 -8.47
N MET A 112 -0.80 32.97 -8.61
CA MET A 112 0.01 33.06 -9.81
C MET A 112 0.26 31.67 -10.36
N ILE A 113 -0.23 31.40 -11.56
CA ILE A 113 -0.04 30.13 -12.27
C ILE A 113 1.07 30.34 -13.31
N GLU A 114 2.14 29.56 -13.18
CA GLU A 114 3.24 29.55 -14.13
C GLU A 114 3.34 28.20 -14.83
N ASP A 115 3.61 28.19 -16.14
CA ASP A 115 3.88 26.96 -16.87
C ASP A 115 5.22 26.36 -16.41
N GLY A 116 5.20 25.06 -16.06
CA GLY A 116 6.39 24.32 -15.60
C GLY A 116 7.53 24.20 -16.65
N LYS A 117 7.31 24.73 -17.85
CA LYS A 117 8.31 24.84 -18.93
C LYS A 117 9.10 26.16 -18.89
N GLY A 118 8.79 27.05 -17.95
CA GLY A 118 9.42 28.38 -17.86
C GLY A 118 10.92 28.30 -17.58
N THR A 119 11.65 29.04 -18.38
CA THR A 119 13.11 29.19 -18.40
C THR A 119 13.67 30.05 -17.26
N SER A 120 12.90 30.36 -16.25
CA SER A 120 13.39 31.12 -15.09
C SER A 120 14.46 30.33 -14.36
N LEU A 121 15.62 30.96 -14.17
CA LEU A 121 16.79 30.41 -13.46
C LEU A 121 16.43 29.85 -12.05
N GLU A 122 15.38 30.39 -11.44
CA GLU A 122 14.86 29.96 -10.14
C GLU A 122 14.16 28.61 -10.19
N ASN A 123 13.52 28.24 -11.31
CA ASN A 123 12.86 26.95 -11.50
C ASN A 123 13.82 25.79 -11.75
N ARG A 124 15.11 26.05 -11.93
CA ARG A 124 16.15 25.04 -12.15
C ARG A 124 16.36 24.13 -10.93
N PHE A 125 15.96 24.59 -9.76
CA PHE A 125 16.15 23.85 -8.50
C PHE A 125 14.96 22.98 -8.06
N ARG A 126 13.83 23.09 -8.72
CA ARG A 126 12.63 22.29 -8.38
C ARG A 126 12.03 21.69 -9.66
N LYS A 127 12.46 20.49 -9.96
CA LYS A 127 11.81 19.69 -11.01
C LYS A 127 10.37 19.37 -10.60
N PRO A 128 9.38 19.47 -11.50
CA PRO A 128 8.02 19.09 -11.19
C PRO A 128 7.96 17.58 -10.87
N PRO A 129 7.17 17.20 -9.88
CA PRO A 129 6.99 15.79 -9.55
C PRO A 129 6.25 15.05 -10.67
N THR A 130 6.70 13.86 -11.00
CA THR A 130 6.07 13.04 -12.04
C THR A 130 4.78 12.44 -11.53
N LYS A 131 3.67 12.70 -12.25
CA LYS A 131 2.37 12.06 -12.04
C LYS A 131 2.11 11.09 -13.19
N LEU A 132 2.17 9.79 -12.92
CA LEU A 132 1.84 8.77 -13.89
C LEU A 132 0.35 8.84 -14.24
N LYS A 133 0.02 8.75 -15.55
CA LYS A 133 -1.36 8.75 -16.06
C LYS A 133 -1.49 7.65 -17.10
N ASN A 134 -1.80 6.45 -16.64
CA ASN A 134 -1.96 5.29 -17.50
C ASN A 134 -3.42 4.87 -17.66
N PRO A 135 -3.80 4.23 -18.78
CA PRO A 135 -5.10 3.61 -18.97
C PRO A 135 -5.41 2.61 -17.85
N GLY A 136 -6.69 2.41 -17.54
CA GLY A 136 -7.13 1.62 -16.39
C GLY A 136 -6.57 0.20 -16.32
N ILE A 137 -6.32 -0.45 -17.49
CA ILE A 137 -5.74 -1.80 -17.58
C ILE A 137 -4.28 -1.81 -17.11
N PHE A 138 -3.50 -0.78 -17.44
CA PHE A 138 -2.08 -0.67 -17.10
C PHE A 138 -1.82 0.01 -15.75
N LYS A 139 -2.83 0.70 -15.20
CA LYS A 139 -2.72 1.41 -13.93
C LYS A 139 -2.21 0.56 -12.76
N PRO A 140 -2.59 -0.73 -12.59
CA PRO A 140 -2.03 -1.56 -11.54
C PRO A 140 -0.50 -1.72 -11.62
N PHE A 141 0.08 -1.72 -12.83
CA PHE A 141 1.51 -1.87 -13.06
C PHE A 141 2.33 -0.63 -12.67
N GLU A 142 1.68 0.54 -12.48
CA GLU A 142 2.34 1.72 -11.88
C GLU A 142 2.94 1.40 -10.51
N MET A 143 2.43 0.37 -9.82
CA MET A 143 2.98 -0.09 -8.56
C MET A 143 4.45 -0.53 -8.71
N PHE A 144 4.80 -1.24 -9.78
CA PHE A 144 6.18 -1.64 -10.04
C PHE A 144 7.09 -0.43 -10.27
N ILE A 145 6.62 0.54 -11.07
CA ILE A 145 7.39 1.76 -11.33
C ILE A 145 7.62 2.55 -10.04
N ARG A 146 6.60 2.65 -9.19
CA ARG A 146 6.73 3.32 -7.88
C ARG A 146 7.67 2.62 -6.92
N MET A 147 7.81 1.28 -7.01
CA MET A 147 8.74 0.51 -6.18
C MET A 147 10.20 0.73 -6.57
N TYR A 148 10.48 0.87 -7.87
CA TYR A 148 11.83 1.12 -8.38
C TYR A 148 12.22 2.60 -8.36
N GLY A 149 11.27 3.50 -8.48
CA GLY A 149 11.45 4.94 -8.54
C GLY A 149 10.68 5.53 -9.73
N LEU A 150 10.10 6.71 -9.51
CA LEU A 150 9.39 7.41 -10.57
C LEU A 150 10.40 7.96 -11.59
N PRO A 151 10.13 7.84 -12.90
CA PRO A 151 10.94 8.48 -13.93
C PRO A 151 10.91 10.01 -13.77
N ASP A 152 11.91 10.70 -14.29
CA ASP A 152 11.93 12.16 -14.30
C ASP A 152 10.78 12.70 -15.17
N TYR A 153 10.35 13.94 -14.93
CA TYR A 153 9.21 14.56 -15.62
C TYR A 153 9.35 14.55 -17.16
N GLN A 154 10.58 14.60 -17.67
CA GLN A 154 10.89 14.58 -19.10
C GLN A 154 11.15 13.19 -19.67
N GLU A 155 11.18 12.18 -18.82
CA GLU A 155 11.46 10.81 -19.23
C GLU A 155 10.19 10.07 -19.69
N PHE A 156 10.41 9.04 -20.46
CA PHE A 156 9.35 8.16 -20.93
C PHE A 156 8.77 7.34 -19.79
N ASP A 157 7.44 7.20 -19.74
CA ASP A 157 6.76 6.32 -18.78
C ASP A 157 6.88 4.84 -19.21
N PRO A 158 7.66 4.02 -18.52
CA PRO A 158 7.87 2.63 -18.88
C PRO A 158 6.74 1.71 -18.45
N THR A 159 5.66 2.21 -17.83
CA THR A 159 4.59 1.38 -17.24
C THR A 159 3.99 0.41 -18.25
N ILE A 160 3.66 0.86 -19.44
CA ILE A 160 3.04 0.01 -20.49
C ILE A 160 4.03 -1.05 -20.95
N PHE A 161 5.29 -0.67 -21.17
CA PHE A 161 6.34 -1.59 -21.57
C PHE A 161 6.57 -2.68 -20.52
N VAL A 162 6.68 -2.30 -19.26
CA VAL A 162 6.81 -3.24 -18.14
C VAL A 162 5.59 -4.14 -18.04
N ALA A 163 4.38 -3.61 -18.18
CA ALA A 163 3.16 -4.40 -18.10
C ALA A 163 3.12 -5.51 -19.17
N VAL A 164 3.44 -5.16 -20.42
CA VAL A 164 3.41 -6.10 -21.54
C VAL A 164 4.53 -7.13 -21.41
N THR A 165 5.77 -6.70 -21.24
CA THR A 165 6.92 -7.61 -21.14
C THR A 165 6.82 -8.55 -19.95
N TYR A 166 6.44 -8.02 -18.77
CA TYR A 166 6.27 -8.84 -17.57
C TYR A 166 5.19 -9.90 -17.76
N SER A 167 4.03 -9.53 -18.31
CA SER A 167 2.93 -10.47 -18.54
C SER A 167 3.26 -11.54 -19.57
N ILE A 168 3.98 -11.20 -20.64
CA ILE A 168 4.43 -12.15 -21.67
C ILE A 168 5.46 -13.11 -21.07
N ILE A 169 6.49 -12.60 -20.40
CA ILE A 169 7.55 -13.43 -19.79
C ILE A 169 6.94 -14.39 -18.75
N PHE A 170 6.05 -13.87 -17.88
CA PHE A 170 5.35 -14.70 -16.91
C PHE A 170 4.53 -15.80 -17.61
N GLY A 171 3.76 -15.42 -18.63
CA GLY A 171 2.94 -16.37 -19.40
C GLY A 171 3.78 -17.45 -20.09
N ALA A 172 4.91 -17.08 -20.69
CA ALA A 172 5.82 -18.03 -21.33
C ALA A 172 6.48 -18.99 -20.32
N MET A 173 6.81 -18.49 -19.12
CA MET A 173 7.42 -19.29 -18.06
C MET A 173 6.40 -20.23 -17.38
N PHE A 174 5.17 -19.78 -17.19
CA PHE A 174 4.09 -20.53 -16.54
C PHE A 174 2.95 -20.85 -17.53
N GLY A 175 3.29 -21.32 -18.73
CA GLY A 175 2.32 -21.64 -19.78
C GLY A 175 1.47 -22.86 -19.43
N ASP A 176 0.37 -22.66 -18.73
CA ASP A 176 -0.58 -23.71 -18.36
C ASP A 176 -2.01 -23.15 -18.38
N VAL A 177 -2.89 -23.81 -19.13
CA VAL A 177 -4.28 -23.34 -19.30
C VAL A 177 -5.06 -23.36 -17.99
N GLY A 178 -4.96 -24.44 -17.22
CA GLY A 178 -5.72 -24.61 -16.00
C GLY A 178 -5.27 -23.65 -14.91
N GLN A 179 -3.96 -23.55 -14.66
CA GLN A 179 -3.39 -22.63 -13.70
C GLN A 179 -3.60 -21.17 -14.12
N GLY A 180 -3.44 -20.85 -15.42
CA GLY A 180 -3.67 -19.53 -15.98
C GLY A 180 -5.11 -19.03 -15.74
N LEU A 181 -6.10 -19.89 -16.00
CA LEU A 181 -7.50 -19.58 -15.71
C LEU A 181 -7.77 -19.37 -14.23
N CYS A 182 -7.19 -20.17 -13.35
CA CYS A 182 -7.29 -20.00 -11.91
C CYS A 182 -6.68 -18.66 -11.44
N LEU A 183 -5.50 -18.29 -11.99
CA LEU A 183 -4.84 -17.01 -11.69
C LEU A 183 -5.66 -15.83 -12.20
N PHE A 184 -6.23 -15.94 -13.42
CA PHE A 184 -7.10 -14.92 -13.97
C PHE A 184 -8.36 -14.73 -13.13
N ALA A 185 -9.09 -15.82 -12.84
CA ALA A 185 -10.32 -15.76 -12.07
C ALA A 185 -10.07 -15.28 -10.63
N GLY A 186 -9.06 -15.83 -9.95
CA GLY A 186 -8.67 -15.45 -8.60
C GLY A 186 -8.17 -14.00 -8.52
N GLY A 187 -7.34 -13.57 -9.46
CA GLY A 187 -6.84 -12.21 -9.54
C GLY A 187 -7.96 -11.20 -9.78
N MET A 188 -8.87 -11.48 -10.72
CA MET A 188 -10.02 -10.62 -11.01
C MET A 188 -10.97 -10.52 -9.82
N LEU A 189 -11.26 -11.65 -9.14
CA LEU A 189 -12.10 -11.69 -7.97
C LEU A 189 -11.52 -10.86 -6.83
N LEU A 190 -10.25 -11.05 -6.51
CA LEU A 190 -9.53 -10.31 -5.48
C LEU A 190 -9.44 -8.81 -5.81
N TYR A 191 -9.22 -8.45 -7.06
CA TYR A 191 -9.21 -7.05 -7.49
C TYR A 191 -10.58 -6.41 -7.30
N LYS A 192 -11.66 -7.11 -7.65
CA LYS A 192 -13.03 -6.61 -7.50
C LYS A 192 -13.41 -6.41 -6.02
N PHE A 193 -13.06 -7.37 -5.14
CA PHE A 193 -13.43 -7.29 -3.72
C PHE A 193 -12.52 -6.41 -2.88
N LYS A 194 -11.22 -6.48 -3.09
CA LYS A 194 -10.23 -5.79 -2.23
C LYS A 194 -9.51 -4.64 -2.92
N LYS A 195 -9.73 -4.41 -4.22
CA LYS A 195 -9.07 -3.37 -5.03
C LYS A 195 -7.54 -3.40 -4.92
N LEU A 196 -6.95 -4.59 -4.75
CA LEU A 196 -5.51 -4.77 -4.65
C LEU A 196 -4.88 -4.72 -6.04
N ASN A 197 -3.97 -3.78 -6.29
CA ASN A 197 -3.29 -3.64 -7.58
C ASN A 197 -2.52 -4.91 -7.96
N LEU A 198 -1.88 -5.57 -6.99
CA LEU A 198 -1.17 -6.83 -7.21
C LEU A 198 -2.09 -7.93 -7.77
N ALA A 199 -3.34 -8.00 -7.30
CA ALA A 199 -4.30 -8.98 -7.79
C ALA A 199 -4.67 -8.76 -9.27
N ALA A 200 -4.75 -7.50 -9.72
CA ALA A 200 -4.96 -7.19 -11.12
C ALA A 200 -3.75 -7.57 -12.00
N ILE A 201 -2.53 -7.40 -11.49
CA ILE A 201 -1.30 -7.84 -12.18
C ILE A 201 -1.30 -9.36 -12.34
N VAL A 202 -1.58 -10.10 -11.26
CA VAL A 202 -1.67 -11.57 -11.30
C VAL A 202 -2.76 -12.04 -12.27
N GLY A 203 -3.91 -11.36 -12.28
CA GLY A 203 -4.99 -11.64 -13.23
C GLY A 203 -4.57 -11.43 -14.69
N SER A 204 -3.85 -10.35 -15.01
CA SER A 204 -3.33 -10.11 -16.37
C SER A 204 -2.28 -11.15 -16.77
N CYS A 205 -1.39 -11.54 -15.88
CA CYS A 205 -0.44 -12.64 -16.10
C CYS A 205 -1.16 -13.98 -16.38
N GLY A 206 -2.29 -14.24 -15.69
CA GLY A 206 -3.12 -15.42 -15.90
C GLY A 206 -3.65 -15.52 -17.35
N ILE A 207 -3.99 -14.40 -18.01
CA ILE A 207 -4.41 -14.38 -19.41
C ILE A 207 -3.29 -14.89 -20.30
N PHE A 208 -2.08 -14.35 -20.16
CA PHE A 208 -0.93 -14.77 -20.96
C PHE A 208 -0.50 -16.19 -20.65
N SER A 209 -0.56 -16.62 -19.38
CA SER A 209 -0.33 -18.01 -18.98
C SER A 209 -1.29 -18.98 -19.69
N THR A 210 -2.56 -18.62 -19.76
CA THR A 210 -3.56 -19.42 -20.51
C THR A 210 -3.25 -19.48 -22.00
N LEU A 211 -2.88 -18.35 -22.62
CA LEU A 211 -2.52 -18.30 -24.05
C LEU A 211 -1.30 -19.18 -24.36
N PHE A 212 -0.23 -19.06 -23.58
CA PHE A 212 0.95 -19.90 -23.74
C PHE A 212 0.67 -21.36 -23.35
N GLY A 213 -0.23 -21.62 -22.42
CA GLY A 213 -0.70 -22.96 -22.08
C GLY A 213 -1.32 -23.69 -23.26
N PHE A 214 -2.10 -22.99 -24.09
CA PHE A 214 -2.60 -23.55 -25.37
C PHE A 214 -1.46 -23.77 -26.39
N CYS A 215 -0.47 -22.89 -26.44
CA CYS A 215 0.68 -23.07 -27.32
C CYS A 215 1.51 -24.31 -26.93
N PHE A 216 1.64 -24.58 -25.66
CA PHE A 216 2.44 -25.69 -25.10
C PHE A 216 1.62 -26.98 -24.89
N GLY A 217 0.28 -26.87 -24.91
CA GLY A 217 -0.61 -28.03 -24.69
C GLY A 217 -0.70 -28.49 -23.23
N SER A 218 -0.35 -27.64 -22.26
CA SER A 218 -0.36 -28.00 -20.84
C SER A 218 -1.65 -27.59 -20.13
N VAL A 219 -2.23 -28.50 -19.37
CA VAL A 219 -3.41 -28.26 -18.51
C VAL A 219 -3.15 -28.86 -17.16
N PHE A 220 -3.00 -28.03 -16.10
CA PHE A 220 -2.61 -28.43 -14.75
C PHE A 220 -1.37 -29.34 -14.71
N GLY A 221 -0.41 -29.10 -15.61
CA GLY A 221 0.81 -29.90 -15.74
C GLY A 221 0.65 -31.21 -16.53
N PHE A 222 -0.54 -31.53 -17.05
CA PHE A 222 -0.75 -32.66 -17.95
C PHE A 222 -0.60 -32.22 -19.40
N GLU A 223 0.30 -32.84 -20.14
CA GLU A 223 0.61 -32.48 -21.53
C GLU A 223 -0.17 -33.34 -22.57
N ASP A 224 -0.90 -34.33 -22.09
CA ASP A 224 -1.66 -35.26 -22.93
C ASP A 224 -3.12 -34.84 -23.19
N VAL A 225 -3.57 -33.73 -22.53
CA VAL A 225 -4.98 -33.30 -22.55
C VAL A 225 -5.31 -32.49 -23.81
N ILE A 226 -4.38 -31.66 -24.25
CA ILE A 226 -4.54 -30.78 -25.42
C ILE A 226 -3.34 -30.98 -26.35
N GLU A 227 -3.59 -31.14 -27.64
CA GLU A 227 -2.51 -31.11 -28.63
C GLU A 227 -1.87 -29.73 -28.70
N PRO A 228 -0.53 -29.63 -28.53
CA PRO A 228 0.17 -28.36 -28.56
C PRO A 228 0.07 -27.70 -29.93
N LEU A 229 -0.21 -26.39 -29.90
CA LEU A 229 -0.28 -25.62 -31.16
C LEU A 229 1.09 -25.26 -31.72
N TRP A 230 2.13 -25.24 -30.87
CA TRP A 230 3.46 -24.80 -31.30
C TRP A 230 4.57 -25.77 -30.90
N LEU A 231 4.83 -25.96 -29.59
CA LEU A 231 5.99 -26.71 -29.13
C LEU A 231 5.66 -27.47 -27.84
N ARG A 232 6.16 -28.69 -27.70
CA ARG A 232 6.20 -29.39 -26.40
C ARG A 232 7.53 -29.09 -25.72
N PRO A 233 7.56 -28.38 -24.60
CA PRO A 233 8.82 -28.04 -23.91
C PRO A 233 9.61 -29.28 -23.47
N THR A 234 8.91 -30.37 -23.11
CA THR A 234 9.51 -31.64 -22.68
C THR A 234 10.17 -32.45 -23.81
N GLU A 235 9.74 -32.31 -25.05
CA GLU A 235 10.37 -32.99 -26.19
C GLU A 235 11.49 -32.16 -26.82
N ALA A 236 11.59 -30.88 -26.46
CA ALA A 236 12.58 -29.97 -27.05
C ALA A 236 13.89 -29.85 -26.21
N MET A 237 13.96 -30.53 -25.03
CA MET A 237 15.16 -30.67 -24.21
C MET A 237 15.83 -32.01 -24.53
#